data_3ae03591a6ae375689d268bca00791cb
#
_entry.id   3ae03591a6ae375689d268bca00791cb
#
_cell.length_a   1.000
_cell.length_b   1.000
_cell.length_c   1.000
_cell.angle_alpha   90.00
_cell.angle_beta   90.00
_cell.angle_gamma   90.00
#
_symmetry.space_group_name_H-M   'P 1'
#
loop_
_entity.id
_entity.type
_entity.pdbx_description
1 polymer ?
#
loop_
_entity_poly.entity_id
_entity_poly.type
_entity_poly.pdbx_seq_one_letter_code
_entity_poly.pdbx_strand_id
1 'polypeptide(L)'
;GLVAAIAVNVEEPIFESQTKTKLGSTNMVPGGVTVNKYVGDFIKQEVDNFLHKNADIAEAIQQKIQESEKERKAIAGVTKLARERAKKANLHNRKLRDCRIHLNDPKGKGLEEDSCIFITEGDSASGSITKSRDVNTQAVFSLRGKPLNSFGLTKKVVYENEEFNLLQAALNIEDGIEGLRYNKVIV
;
A
#
# COMPACT_ATOMS: atom_id res chain seq x y z
N GLY A 1 -3.58 11.77 -9.07
CA GLY A 1 -4.52 12.16 -8.04
C GLY A 1 -4.80 13.66 -8.05
N LEU A 2 -5.83 14.09 -7.37
CA LEU A 2 -6.17 15.50 -7.18
C LEU A 2 -5.39 16.03 -5.97
N VAL A 3 -4.78 17.22 -6.10
CA VAL A 3 -4.21 17.99 -5.00
C VAL A 3 -4.96 19.32 -4.95
N ALA A 4 -5.52 19.66 -3.80
CA ALA A 4 -6.30 20.88 -3.63
C ALA A 4 -5.95 21.57 -2.31
N ALA A 5 -6.08 22.89 -2.28
CA ALA A 5 -6.01 23.71 -1.08
C ALA A 5 -7.30 24.52 -0.98
N ILE A 6 -7.91 24.56 0.21
CA ILE A 6 -9.17 25.26 0.45
C ILE A 6 -8.93 26.26 1.59
N ALA A 7 -9.25 27.53 1.36
CA ALA A 7 -9.25 28.57 2.36
C ALA A 7 -10.69 29.03 2.60
N VAL A 8 -11.12 29.05 3.87
CA VAL A 8 -12.50 29.40 4.26
C VAL A 8 -12.45 30.33 5.46
N ASN A 9 -13.24 31.40 5.43
CA ASN A 9 -13.47 32.24 6.57
C ASN A 9 -14.74 31.81 7.29
N VAL A 10 -14.62 31.51 8.57
CA VAL A 10 -15.73 31.07 9.45
C VAL A 10 -15.97 32.22 10.45
N GLU A 11 -17.23 32.58 10.67
CA GLU A 11 -17.59 33.56 11.67
C GLU A 11 -17.49 32.95 13.08
N GLU A 12 -16.85 33.66 14.00
CA GLU A 12 -16.59 33.22 15.38
C GLU A 12 -16.01 31.78 15.48
N PRO A 13 -14.81 31.53 14.87
CA PRO A 13 -14.27 30.16 14.81
C PRO A 13 -13.84 29.69 16.20
N ILE A 14 -14.36 28.55 16.62
CA ILE A 14 -13.92 27.83 17.82
C ILE A 14 -12.92 26.77 17.40
N PHE A 15 -11.79 26.67 18.07
CA PHE A 15 -10.78 25.64 17.82
C PHE A 15 -10.72 24.65 18.98
N GLU A 16 -10.45 23.37 18.69
CA GLU A 16 -10.34 22.32 19.69
C GLU A 16 -9.12 22.45 20.61
N SER A 17 -8.08 23.20 20.16
CA SER A 17 -6.86 23.41 20.92
C SER A 17 -6.33 24.82 20.78
N GLN A 18 -5.49 25.24 21.72
CA GLN A 18 -4.82 26.53 21.71
C GLN A 18 -3.86 26.71 20.51
N THR A 19 -3.39 25.62 19.92
CA THR A 19 -2.55 25.61 18.71
C THR A 19 -3.33 25.89 17.43
N LYS A 20 -4.66 25.94 17.50
CA LYS A 20 -5.57 26.23 16.37
C LYS A 20 -5.38 25.32 15.15
N THR A 21 -4.93 24.10 15.36
CA THR A 21 -4.68 23.13 14.28
C THR A 21 -5.94 22.45 13.77
N LYS A 22 -6.99 22.44 14.59
CA LYS A 22 -8.26 21.79 14.25
C LYS A 22 -9.45 22.69 14.60
N LEU A 23 -10.28 22.99 13.59
CA LEU A 23 -11.52 23.76 13.75
C LEU A 23 -12.57 22.91 14.49
N GLY A 24 -13.07 23.43 15.61
CA GLY A 24 -14.15 22.81 16.38
C GLY A 24 -15.55 23.29 15.94
N SER A 25 -15.65 24.46 15.31
CA SER A 25 -16.91 24.97 14.76
C SER A 25 -17.42 24.05 13.66
N THR A 26 -18.66 23.59 13.76
CA THR A 26 -19.32 22.78 12.75
C THR A 26 -20.00 23.61 11.66
N ASN A 27 -20.41 24.83 11.99
CA ASN A 27 -21.18 25.71 11.12
C ASN A 27 -20.36 26.94 10.66
N MET A 28 -20.71 27.50 9.51
CA MET A 28 -20.08 28.73 8.96
C MET A 28 -20.37 29.96 9.79
N VAL A 29 -21.62 30.04 10.29
CA VAL A 29 -22.13 31.06 11.20
C VAL A 29 -22.94 30.36 12.28
N PRO A 30 -23.11 30.96 13.48
CA PRO A 30 -23.97 30.42 14.53
C PRO A 30 -25.38 30.11 14.02
N GLY A 31 -25.80 28.84 14.10
CA GLY A 31 -27.11 28.37 13.59
C GLY A 31 -27.25 28.27 12.08
N GLY A 32 -26.20 28.51 11.31
CA GLY A 32 -26.19 28.45 9.84
C GLY A 32 -25.83 27.07 9.29
N VAL A 33 -25.49 27.06 7.99
CA VAL A 33 -25.06 25.83 7.29
C VAL A 33 -23.73 25.32 7.83
N THR A 34 -23.54 24.00 7.78
CA THR A 34 -22.29 23.40 8.19
C THR A 34 -21.16 23.77 7.22
N VAL A 35 -19.92 23.90 7.73
CA VAL A 35 -18.72 24.17 6.92
C VAL A 35 -18.57 23.18 5.80
N ASN A 36 -18.79 21.88 6.09
CA ASN A 36 -18.71 20.80 5.09
C ASN A 36 -19.72 20.97 3.95
N LYS A 37 -20.98 21.28 4.29
CA LYS A 37 -22.02 21.51 3.30
C LYS A 37 -21.73 22.74 2.46
N TYR A 38 -21.38 23.86 3.10
CA TYR A 38 -21.06 25.12 2.41
C TYR A 38 -19.92 24.94 1.40
N VAL A 39 -18.82 24.36 1.84
CA VAL A 39 -17.64 24.10 0.98
C VAL A 39 -18.00 23.12 -0.13
N GLY A 40 -18.72 22.05 0.19
CA GLY A 40 -19.14 21.04 -0.79
C GLY A 40 -20.05 21.61 -1.88
N ASP A 41 -21.04 22.40 -1.52
CA ASP A 41 -21.97 23.04 -2.45
C ASP A 41 -21.25 24.08 -3.34
N PHE A 42 -20.39 24.90 -2.74
CA PHE A 42 -19.55 25.86 -3.47
C PHE A 42 -18.64 25.20 -4.50
N ILE A 43 -17.84 24.21 -4.06
CA ILE A 43 -16.91 23.52 -4.96
C ILE A 43 -17.68 22.81 -6.07
N LYS A 44 -18.80 22.15 -5.77
CA LYS A 44 -19.61 21.47 -6.76
C LYS A 44 -20.08 22.44 -7.84
N GLN A 45 -20.59 23.59 -7.45
CA GLN A 45 -21.10 24.60 -8.37
C GLN A 45 -19.96 25.22 -9.20
N GLU A 46 -18.85 25.63 -8.56
CA GLU A 46 -17.76 26.32 -9.26
C GLU A 46 -16.97 25.38 -10.17
N VAL A 47 -16.75 24.13 -9.76
CA VAL A 47 -16.11 23.13 -10.62
C VAL A 47 -16.98 22.78 -11.82
N ASP A 48 -18.30 22.63 -11.61
CA ASP A 48 -19.25 22.39 -12.71
C ASP A 48 -19.22 23.55 -13.71
N ASN A 49 -19.33 24.79 -13.24
CA ASN A 49 -19.23 25.99 -14.06
C ASN A 49 -17.88 26.08 -14.80
N PHE A 50 -16.78 25.75 -14.12
CA PHE A 50 -15.45 25.76 -14.71
C PHE A 50 -15.30 24.75 -15.84
N LEU A 51 -15.75 23.51 -15.62
CA LEU A 51 -15.68 22.44 -16.62
C LEU A 51 -16.54 22.72 -17.83
N HIS A 52 -17.72 23.32 -17.66
CA HIS A 52 -18.57 23.75 -18.77
C HIS A 52 -17.94 24.89 -19.60
N LYS A 53 -17.16 25.78 -18.98
CA LYS A 53 -16.45 26.84 -19.68
C LYS A 53 -15.15 26.36 -20.36
N ASN A 54 -14.58 25.26 -19.91
CA ASN A 54 -13.28 24.74 -20.35
C ASN A 54 -13.44 23.26 -20.77
N ALA A 55 -14.07 23.05 -21.91
CA ALA A 55 -14.42 21.70 -22.39
C ALA A 55 -13.16 20.82 -22.66
N ASP A 56 -12.07 21.42 -23.12
CA ASP A 56 -10.78 20.78 -23.35
C ASP A 56 -10.18 20.21 -22.03
N ILE A 57 -10.28 20.97 -20.95
CA ILE A 57 -9.85 20.52 -19.62
C ILE A 57 -10.75 19.41 -19.11
N ALA A 58 -12.08 19.54 -19.31
CA ALA A 58 -13.04 18.51 -18.93
C ALA A 58 -12.75 17.18 -19.62
N GLU A 59 -12.48 17.22 -20.94
CA GLU A 59 -12.12 16.04 -21.74
C GLU A 59 -10.81 15.42 -21.25
N ALA A 60 -9.77 16.22 -21.00
CA ALA A 60 -8.48 15.73 -20.47
C ALA A 60 -8.64 15.03 -19.10
N ILE A 61 -9.45 15.60 -18.21
CA ILE A 61 -9.76 15.00 -16.90
C ILE A 61 -10.51 13.67 -17.09
N GLN A 62 -11.51 13.64 -17.96
CA GLN A 62 -12.28 12.43 -18.26
C GLN A 62 -11.41 11.31 -18.82
N GLN A 63 -10.53 11.61 -19.78
CA GLN A 63 -9.56 10.67 -20.31
C GLN A 63 -8.67 10.10 -19.20
N LYS A 64 -8.15 10.96 -18.33
CA LYS A 64 -7.30 10.54 -17.21
C LYS A 64 -8.04 9.65 -16.21
N ILE A 65 -9.30 9.94 -15.94
CA ILE A 65 -10.15 9.09 -15.08
C ILE A 65 -10.33 7.71 -15.70
N GLN A 66 -10.65 7.65 -17.00
CA GLN A 66 -10.85 6.38 -17.71
C GLN A 66 -9.56 5.55 -17.77
N GLU A 67 -8.41 6.17 -18.02
CA GLU A 67 -7.11 5.50 -18.00
C GLU A 67 -6.83 4.91 -16.60
N SER A 68 -7.00 5.71 -15.56
CA SER A 68 -6.79 5.27 -14.18
C SER A 68 -7.76 4.16 -13.76
N GLU A 69 -8.99 4.17 -14.26
CA GLU A 69 -9.96 3.10 -14.03
C GLU A 69 -9.57 1.81 -14.73
N LYS A 70 -9.15 1.89 -16.00
CA LYS A 70 -8.65 0.73 -16.76
C LYS A 70 -7.42 0.12 -16.07
N GLU A 71 -6.49 0.97 -15.64
CA GLU A 71 -5.30 0.52 -14.90
C GLU A 71 -5.67 -0.18 -13.60
N ARG A 72 -6.55 0.40 -12.78
CA ARG A 72 -7.02 -0.22 -11.53
C ARG A 72 -7.71 -1.57 -11.76
N LYS A 73 -8.58 -1.66 -12.76
CA LYS A 73 -9.27 -2.90 -13.11
C LYS A 73 -8.28 -3.99 -13.58
N ALA A 74 -7.30 -3.60 -14.40
CA ALA A 74 -6.24 -4.51 -14.83
C ALA A 74 -5.40 -5.03 -13.66
N ILE A 75 -4.97 -4.13 -12.75
CA ILE A 75 -4.20 -4.48 -11.56
C ILE A 75 -5.02 -5.38 -10.63
N ALA A 76 -6.28 -5.05 -10.37
CA ALA A 76 -7.15 -5.85 -9.49
C ALA A 76 -7.32 -7.29 -9.99
N GLY A 77 -7.48 -7.46 -11.31
CA GLY A 77 -7.55 -8.80 -11.92
C GLY A 77 -6.26 -9.59 -11.74
N VAL A 78 -5.12 -8.95 -11.99
CA VAL A 78 -3.80 -9.59 -11.84
C VAL A 78 -3.49 -9.88 -10.36
N THR A 79 -3.80 -8.96 -9.46
CA THR A 79 -3.59 -9.15 -8.02
C THR A 79 -4.45 -10.31 -7.49
N LYS A 80 -5.69 -10.45 -7.95
CA LYS A 80 -6.55 -11.59 -7.57
C LYS A 80 -5.94 -12.92 -8.02
N LEU A 81 -5.48 -13.00 -9.26
CA LEU A 81 -4.81 -14.20 -9.79
C LEU A 81 -3.49 -14.49 -9.05
N ALA A 82 -2.70 -13.46 -8.75
CA ALA A 82 -1.47 -13.60 -7.97
C ALA A 82 -1.75 -14.12 -6.56
N ARG A 83 -2.78 -13.61 -5.88
CA ARG A 83 -3.23 -14.10 -4.56
C ARG A 83 -3.67 -15.55 -4.59
N GLU A 84 -4.43 -15.96 -5.61
CA GLU A 84 -4.84 -17.34 -5.76
C GLU A 84 -3.64 -18.29 -5.99
N ARG A 85 -2.67 -17.83 -6.79
CA ARG A 85 -1.40 -18.55 -7.01
C ARG A 85 -0.54 -18.60 -5.76
N ALA A 86 -0.40 -17.48 -5.05
CA ALA A 86 0.35 -17.38 -3.80
C ALA A 86 -0.26 -18.24 -2.69
N LYS A 87 -1.59 -18.30 -2.57
CA LYS A 87 -2.26 -19.23 -1.64
C LYS A 87 -1.95 -20.69 -1.96
N LYS A 88 -1.88 -21.05 -3.23
CA LYS A 88 -1.46 -22.40 -3.67
C LYS A 88 0.05 -22.63 -3.44
N ALA A 89 0.87 -21.60 -3.63
CA ALA A 89 2.33 -21.65 -3.45
C ALA A 89 2.74 -21.66 -1.98
N ASN A 90 1.99 -20.98 -1.08
CA ASN A 90 2.26 -20.98 0.37
C ASN A 90 2.23 -22.39 0.99
N LEU A 91 1.45 -23.29 0.42
CA LEU A 91 1.47 -24.72 0.82
C LEU A 91 2.78 -25.42 0.40
N HIS A 92 3.57 -24.87 -0.53
CA HIS A 92 4.79 -25.49 -1.07
C HIS A 92 5.86 -24.47 -1.52
N ASN A 93 6.02 -23.36 -0.81
CA ASN A 93 7.09 -22.40 -1.14
C ASN A 93 8.46 -23.01 -0.83
N ARG A 94 9.03 -23.76 -1.78
CA ARG A 94 10.35 -24.41 -1.66
C ARG A 94 11.49 -23.42 -1.46
N LYS A 95 11.28 -22.13 -1.73
CA LYS A 95 12.27 -21.06 -1.61
C LYS A 95 12.32 -20.44 -0.23
N LEU A 96 11.23 -20.55 0.54
CA LEU A 96 11.16 -20.04 1.89
C LEU A 96 11.54 -21.14 2.89
N ARG A 97 12.58 -20.86 3.68
CA ARG A 97 12.90 -21.58 4.91
C ARG A 97 12.42 -20.72 6.07
N ASP A 98 11.15 -20.87 6.44
CA ASP A 98 10.50 -20.03 7.42
C ASP A 98 11.07 -20.19 8.83
N CYS A 99 10.83 -19.21 9.72
CA CYS A 99 11.07 -19.29 11.15
C CYS A 99 9.78 -19.63 11.91
N ARG A 100 9.91 -19.86 13.18
CA ARG A 100 8.77 -20.26 14.05
C ARG A 100 7.98 -19.07 14.56
N ILE A 101 8.63 -17.94 14.81
CA ILE A 101 8.06 -16.74 15.40
C ILE A 101 8.09 -15.62 14.37
N HIS A 102 6.95 -14.99 14.14
CA HIS A 102 6.76 -13.89 13.22
C HIS A 102 6.44 -12.59 13.98
N LEU A 103 6.55 -11.44 13.31
CA LEU A 103 6.29 -10.12 13.92
C LEU A 103 4.92 -10.02 14.60
N ASN A 104 3.90 -10.62 14.02
CA ASN A 104 2.52 -10.57 14.51
C ASN A 104 2.10 -11.85 15.26
N ASP A 105 3.04 -12.64 15.76
CA ASP A 105 2.72 -13.89 16.47
C ASP A 105 2.37 -13.60 17.93
N PRO A 106 1.11 -13.81 18.38
CA PRO A 106 0.70 -13.56 19.76
C PRO A 106 1.37 -14.50 20.77
N LYS A 107 2.08 -15.52 20.31
CA LYS A 107 2.78 -16.51 21.14
C LYS A 107 4.29 -16.35 21.12
N GLY A 108 4.83 -15.30 20.52
CA GLY A 108 6.25 -15.09 20.29
C GLY A 108 7.09 -14.81 21.53
N LYS A 109 6.46 -14.59 22.71
CA LYS A 109 7.11 -14.41 24.02
C LYS A 109 8.14 -13.28 24.07
N GLY A 110 7.94 -12.22 23.30
CA GLY A 110 8.84 -11.07 23.22
C GLY A 110 9.98 -11.22 22.22
N LEU A 111 9.98 -12.27 21.37
CA LEU A 111 10.96 -12.48 20.30
C LEU A 111 10.44 -12.03 18.93
N GLU A 112 9.25 -11.47 18.86
CA GLU A 112 8.60 -11.04 17.63
C GLU A 112 9.42 -9.95 16.91
N GLU A 113 10.00 -9.02 17.68
CA GLU A 113 10.84 -7.94 17.16
C GLU A 113 12.20 -8.42 16.63
N ASP A 114 12.63 -9.64 17.00
CA ASP A 114 13.84 -10.26 16.48
C ASP A 114 13.62 -11.01 15.17
N SER A 115 12.34 -11.15 14.77
CA SER A 115 11.99 -11.83 13.54
C SER A 115 12.62 -11.15 12.31
N CYS A 116 13.33 -11.92 11.49
CA CYS A 116 13.95 -11.41 10.28
C CYS A 116 13.91 -12.43 9.14
N ILE A 117 13.97 -11.92 7.92
CA ILE A 117 14.12 -12.73 6.72
C ILE A 117 15.39 -12.32 5.97
N PHE A 118 16.22 -13.29 5.64
CA PHE A 118 17.38 -13.12 4.76
C PHE A 118 16.96 -13.44 3.32
N ILE A 119 17.14 -12.48 2.44
CA ILE A 119 16.92 -12.65 1.00
C ILE A 119 18.28 -12.85 0.35
N THR A 120 18.52 -13.99 -0.27
CA THR A 120 19.82 -14.37 -0.82
C THR A 120 19.73 -14.67 -2.30
N GLU A 121 20.80 -14.40 -3.04
CA GLU A 121 20.96 -14.85 -4.42
C GLU A 121 21.43 -16.32 -4.45
N GLY A 122 20.54 -17.18 -4.95
CA GLY A 122 20.83 -18.59 -5.21
C GLY A 122 20.86 -19.50 -3.98
N ASP A 123 20.83 -20.80 -4.26
CA ASP A 123 20.67 -21.84 -3.24
C ASP A 123 21.94 -22.07 -2.40
N SER A 124 23.13 -21.70 -2.90
CA SER A 124 24.38 -21.89 -2.19
C SER A 124 24.48 -20.97 -0.97
N ALA A 125 24.28 -19.66 -1.15
CA ALA A 125 24.25 -18.68 -0.07
C ALA A 125 23.13 -18.98 0.93
N SER A 126 21.94 -19.25 0.41
CA SER A 126 20.78 -19.69 1.15
C SER A 126 21.05 -20.90 2.03
N GLY A 127 21.74 -21.91 1.50
CA GLY A 127 22.11 -23.12 2.21
C GLY A 127 23.06 -22.89 3.39
N SER A 128 24.01 -21.98 3.25
CA SER A 128 24.94 -21.61 4.31
C SER A 128 24.23 -20.93 5.46
N ILE A 129 23.40 -19.93 5.18
CA ILE A 129 22.59 -19.21 6.19
C ILE A 129 21.60 -20.15 6.86
N THR A 130 20.93 -21.01 6.09
CA THR A 130 19.95 -21.98 6.61
C THR A 130 20.56 -22.92 7.67
N LYS A 131 21.81 -23.29 7.53
CA LYS A 131 22.52 -24.16 8.50
C LYS A 131 22.89 -23.44 9.80
N SER A 132 23.16 -22.13 9.76
CA SER A 132 23.66 -21.36 10.89
C SER A 132 22.60 -20.48 11.56
N ARG A 133 21.44 -20.30 10.93
CA ARG A 133 20.37 -19.40 11.41
C ARG A 133 19.74 -19.85 12.73
N ASP A 134 19.19 -18.91 13.48
CA ASP A 134 18.22 -19.22 14.52
C ASP A 134 16.87 -19.55 13.88
N VAL A 135 16.45 -20.81 14.06
CA VAL A 135 15.19 -21.32 13.49
C VAL A 135 13.95 -20.64 14.11
N ASN A 136 14.11 -20.06 15.30
CA ASN A 136 12.97 -19.42 15.96
C ASN A 136 12.61 -18.08 15.32
N THR A 137 13.62 -17.23 15.01
CA THR A 137 13.41 -15.85 14.59
C THR A 137 13.93 -15.52 13.19
N GLN A 138 14.74 -16.40 12.57
CA GLN A 138 15.38 -16.11 11.29
C GLN A 138 14.85 -17.00 10.18
N ALA A 139 14.26 -16.36 9.16
CA ALA A 139 13.83 -17.01 7.93
C ALA A 139 14.85 -16.75 6.79
N VAL A 140 14.84 -17.60 5.78
CA VAL A 140 15.69 -17.45 4.57
C VAL A 140 14.84 -17.64 3.33
N PHE A 141 14.97 -16.71 2.39
CA PHE A 141 14.33 -16.78 1.07
C PHE A 141 15.41 -16.77 -0.03
N SER A 142 15.37 -17.76 -0.91
CA SER A 142 16.33 -17.89 -2.02
C SER A 142 15.73 -17.32 -3.30
N LEU A 143 16.33 -16.26 -3.86
CA LEU A 143 16.03 -15.76 -5.20
C LEU A 143 16.74 -16.63 -6.25
N ARG A 144 16.08 -16.93 -7.35
CA ARG A 144 16.66 -17.69 -8.44
C ARG A 144 17.21 -16.76 -9.51
N GLY A 145 18.54 -16.66 -9.59
CA GLY A 145 19.21 -15.83 -10.58
C GLY A 145 19.01 -14.33 -10.34
N LYS A 146 19.24 -13.51 -11.36
CA LYS A 146 19.03 -12.07 -11.28
C LYS A 146 17.53 -11.77 -11.22
N PRO A 147 17.04 -11.05 -10.21
CA PRO A 147 15.66 -10.64 -10.15
C PRO A 147 15.32 -9.73 -11.34
N LEU A 148 14.05 -9.75 -11.74
CA LEU A 148 13.55 -8.89 -12.81
C LEU A 148 13.79 -7.41 -12.43
N ASN A 149 14.48 -6.67 -13.29
CA ASN A 149 14.55 -5.23 -13.15
C ASN A 149 13.17 -4.61 -13.41
N SER A 150 12.51 -4.17 -12.37
CA SER A 150 11.15 -3.60 -12.43
C SER A 150 11.12 -2.13 -12.87
N PHE A 151 12.28 -1.48 -13.02
CA PHE A 151 12.33 -0.09 -13.43
C PHE A 151 11.75 0.10 -14.83
N GLY A 152 10.77 1.01 -14.97
CA GLY A 152 10.09 1.28 -16.23
C GLY A 152 9.07 0.22 -16.69
N LEU A 153 8.89 -0.86 -15.96
CA LEU A 153 7.87 -1.87 -16.26
C LEU A 153 6.50 -1.49 -15.69
N THR A 154 5.45 -1.91 -16.39
CA THR A 154 4.10 -1.76 -15.87
C THR A 154 3.88 -2.66 -14.65
N LYS A 155 3.03 -2.23 -13.71
CA LYS A 155 2.67 -3.02 -12.53
C LYS A 155 2.18 -4.42 -12.91
N LYS A 156 1.47 -4.55 -14.04
CA LYS A 156 1.00 -5.84 -14.55
C LYS A 156 2.15 -6.84 -14.74
N VAL A 157 3.22 -6.44 -15.41
CA VAL A 157 4.39 -7.30 -15.68
C VAL A 157 5.09 -7.70 -14.38
N VAL A 158 5.18 -6.79 -13.41
CA VAL A 158 5.77 -7.08 -12.09
C VAL A 158 4.92 -8.11 -11.34
N TYR A 159 3.59 -7.96 -11.33
CA TYR A 159 2.68 -8.90 -10.66
C TYR A 159 2.55 -10.25 -11.38
N GLU A 160 2.89 -10.34 -12.65
CA GLU A 160 2.95 -11.62 -13.39
C GLU A 160 4.25 -12.40 -13.10
N ASN A 161 5.26 -11.78 -12.49
CA ASN A 161 6.52 -12.43 -12.16
C ASN A 161 6.36 -13.38 -10.97
N GLU A 162 6.67 -14.65 -11.16
CA GLU A 162 6.52 -15.71 -10.16
C GLU A 162 7.42 -15.50 -8.93
N GLU A 163 8.67 -15.04 -9.12
CA GLU A 163 9.62 -14.78 -8.04
C GLU A 163 9.13 -13.69 -7.11
N PHE A 164 8.61 -12.57 -7.66
CA PHE A 164 8.05 -11.50 -6.86
C PHE A 164 6.76 -11.93 -6.14
N ASN A 165 5.93 -12.74 -6.76
CA ASN A 165 4.73 -13.28 -6.11
C ASN A 165 5.09 -14.18 -4.92
N LEU A 166 6.11 -15.04 -5.08
CA LEU A 166 6.58 -15.89 -3.99
C LEU A 166 7.21 -15.07 -2.86
N LEU A 167 7.94 -14.00 -3.18
CA LEU A 167 8.50 -13.08 -2.19
C LEU A 167 7.43 -12.29 -1.46
N GLN A 168 6.43 -11.73 -2.18
CA GLN A 168 5.29 -11.04 -1.57
C GLN A 168 4.54 -11.95 -0.61
N ALA A 169 4.29 -13.19 -1.00
CA ALA A 169 3.65 -14.18 -0.15
C ALA A 169 4.50 -14.52 1.09
N ALA A 170 5.82 -14.64 0.94
CA ALA A 170 6.74 -14.88 2.04
C ALA A 170 6.71 -13.73 3.07
N LEU A 171 6.69 -12.49 2.58
CA LEU A 171 6.62 -11.27 3.40
C LEU A 171 5.21 -10.96 3.93
N ASN A 172 4.17 -11.55 3.35
CA ASN A 172 2.75 -11.27 3.62
C ASN A 172 2.37 -9.79 3.37
N ILE A 173 2.81 -9.25 2.24
CA ILE A 173 2.58 -7.85 1.85
C ILE A 173 1.65 -7.71 0.63
N GLU A 174 0.83 -8.72 0.35
CA GLU A 174 -0.11 -8.72 -0.79
C GLU A 174 -1.19 -7.64 -0.65
N ASP A 175 -1.59 -7.32 0.57
CA ASP A 175 -2.60 -6.31 0.91
C ASP A 175 -2.00 -5.02 1.49
N GLY A 176 -0.68 -4.87 1.45
CA GLY A 176 0.06 -3.75 2.05
C GLY A 176 1.03 -4.22 3.14
N ILE A 177 1.70 -3.27 3.78
CA ILE A 177 2.75 -3.56 4.77
C ILE A 177 2.21 -3.84 6.18
N GLU A 178 0.92 -3.63 6.43
CA GLU A 178 0.32 -3.79 7.75
C GLU A 178 0.36 -5.25 8.25
N GLY A 179 0.38 -6.20 7.31
CA GLY A 179 0.48 -7.63 7.58
C GLY A 179 1.90 -8.20 7.55
N LEU A 180 2.92 -7.35 7.58
CA LEU A 180 4.31 -7.78 7.43
C LEU A 180 4.68 -8.89 8.43
N ARG A 181 5.26 -9.98 7.90
CA ARG A 181 5.55 -11.19 8.69
C ARG A 181 6.82 -11.07 9.52
N TYR A 182 7.79 -10.31 9.06
CA TYR A 182 9.10 -10.17 9.72
C TYR A 182 9.41 -8.71 10.03
N ASN A 183 10.01 -8.46 11.18
CA ASN A 183 10.42 -7.11 11.58
C ASN A 183 11.58 -6.55 10.75
N LYS A 184 12.48 -7.43 10.31
CA LYS A 184 13.68 -7.04 9.55
C LYS A 184 13.76 -7.80 8.23
N VAL A 185 14.12 -7.11 7.16
CA VAL A 185 14.44 -7.69 5.86
C VAL A 185 15.90 -7.40 5.55
N ILE A 186 16.68 -8.45 5.33
CA ILE A 186 18.13 -8.39 5.09
C ILE A 186 18.40 -8.95 3.69
N VAL A 187 19.06 -8.18 2.84
CA VAL A 187 19.39 -8.54 1.45
C VAL A 187 20.89 -8.66 1.26
#